data_5276f8ec960112ff2f71c3d10ebb2e69
#
_entry.id   5276f8ec960112ff2f71c3d10ebb2e69
#
_cell.length_a   1.000
_cell.length_b   1.000
_cell.length_c   1.000
_cell.angle_alpha   90.00
_cell.angle_beta   90.00
_cell.angle_gamma   90.00
#
_symmetry.space_group_name_H-M   'P 1'
#
loop_
_entity.id
_entity.type
_entity.pdbx_description
1 polymer ?
#
loop_
_entity_poly.entity_id
_entity_poly.type
_entity_poly.pdbx_seq_one_letter_code
_entity_poly.pdbx_strand_id
1 'polypeptide(L)'
;YQREPTKEEVIKTLRDTGVEILANSLPVGSEKATHFYVECALEAGCAFVNNIPVFIASDPEWAKKFENAGLPIIGDDIKAQAGATIIHRVLVDLFKKRGVKLDRTYQLNTGGNTDFLNMLNHHRLASKKESKTEAVQSVTAQRFAKENIHVGPSDYVPWQKDNKVCFMRIEGRLFGDVPMNLELRLSVEDSPNSAAVAIDAIRCAKLALDRGIGGVLHEPSSYYCKHPTYQFSDDKAY
;
A
#
# COMPACT_ATOMS: atom_id res chain seq x y z
N TYR A 1 11.83 -5.30 30.07
CA TYR A 1 10.74 -5.60 29.11
C TYR A 1 9.46 -5.06 29.72
N GLN A 2 8.84 -4.04 29.10
CA GLN A 2 7.46 -3.68 29.43
C GLN A 2 6.56 -4.83 28.95
N ARG A 3 5.58 -5.24 29.77
CA ARG A 3 4.60 -6.23 29.35
C ARG A 3 3.76 -5.71 28.17
N GLU A 4 3.30 -6.59 27.33
CA GLU A 4 2.35 -6.23 26.28
C GLU A 4 1.03 -5.72 26.91
N PRO A 5 0.41 -4.67 26.37
CA PRO A 5 -0.86 -4.17 26.89
C PRO A 5 -1.97 -5.19 26.66
N THR A 6 -2.94 -5.26 27.56
CA THR A 6 -4.14 -6.04 27.33
C THR A 6 -5.10 -5.29 26.38
N LYS A 7 -6.05 -6.03 25.81
CA LYS A 7 -7.07 -5.46 24.92
C LYS A 7 -7.88 -4.35 25.61
N GLU A 8 -8.27 -4.60 26.85
CA GLU A 8 -9.03 -3.67 27.69
C GLU A 8 -8.26 -2.38 27.96
N GLU A 9 -6.95 -2.49 28.21
CA GLU A 9 -6.08 -1.32 28.42
C GLU A 9 -5.98 -0.46 27.16
N VAL A 10 -5.85 -1.08 25.98
CA VAL A 10 -5.79 -0.36 24.71
C VAL A 10 -7.13 0.32 24.42
N ILE A 11 -8.25 -0.41 24.53
CA ILE A 11 -9.59 0.14 24.30
C ILE A 11 -9.87 1.31 25.24
N LYS A 12 -9.55 1.13 26.53
CA LYS A 12 -9.71 2.20 27.53
C LYS A 12 -8.89 3.43 27.13
N THR A 13 -7.64 3.25 26.73
CA THR A 13 -6.76 4.35 26.31
C THR A 13 -7.35 5.10 25.10
N LEU A 14 -7.80 4.38 24.08
CA LEU A 14 -8.41 4.98 22.89
C LEU A 14 -9.64 5.82 23.24
N ARG A 15 -10.50 5.30 24.11
CA ARG A 15 -11.71 6.00 24.57
C ARG A 15 -11.40 7.21 25.46
N ASP A 16 -10.52 7.05 26.44
CA ASP A 16 -10.17 8.10 27.42
C ASP A 16 -9.46 9.30 26.72
N THR A 17 -8.74 9.03 25.66
CA THR A 17 -8.03 10.07 24.89
C THR A 17 -8.85 10.65 23.73
N GLY A 18 -10.05 10.13 23.48
CA GLY A 18 -10.95 10.59 22.42
C GLY A 18 -10.40 10.36 21.01
N VAL A 19 -9.64 9.27 20.82
CA VAL A 19 -9.12 8.93 19.49
C VAL A 19 -10.26 8.53 18.56
N GLU A 20 -10.37 9.18 17.43
CA GLU A 20 -11.38 8.89 16.41
C GLU A 20 -10.86 7.96 15.32
N ILE A 21 -9.55 7.98 15.03
CA ILE A 21 -8.93 7.21 13.96
C ILE A 21 -7.65 6.56 14.48
N LEU A 22 -7.51 5.25 14.27
CA LEU A 22 -6.28 4.50 14.52
C LEU A 22 -5.56 4.23 13.20
N ALA A 23 -4.35 4.78 13.04
CA ALA A 23 -3.50 4.52 11.89
C ALA A 23 -2.49 3.41 12.21
N ASN A 24 -2.49 2.34 11.43
CA ASN A 24 -1.59 1.21 11.59
C ASN A 24 -0.33 1.38 10.73
N SER A 25 0.81 1.54 11.38
CA SER A 25 2.14 1.61 10.75
C SER A 25 3.12 0.62 11.38
N LEU A 26 2.63 -0.53 11.83
CA LEU A 26 3.45 -1.61 12.37
C LEU A 26 4.43 -2.16 11.32
N PRO A 27 5.54 -2.79 11.73
CA PRO A 27 6.47 -3.42 10.81
C PRO A 27 5.80 -4.49 9.94
N VAL A 28 6.26 -4.64 8.69
CA VAL A 28 5.78 -5.67 7.77
C VAL A 28 5.84 -7.06 8.40
N GLY A 29 4.77 -7.85 8.25
CA GLY A 29 4.63 -9.18 8.85
C GLY A 29 4.10 -9.19 10.27
N SER A 30 3.60 -8.06 10.78
CA SER A 30 2.97 -7.95 12.11
C SER A 30 1.48 -8.33 12.09
N GLU A 31 1.14 -9.49 11.51
CA GLU A 31 -0.27 -9.93 11.33
C GLU A 31 -1.04 -10.01 12.64
N LYS A 32 -0.49 -10.73 13.63
CA LYS A 32 -1.16 -10.89 14.94
C LYS A 32 -1.40 -9.57 15.65
N ALA A 33 -0.40 -8.68 15.66
CA ALA A 33 -0.52 -7.39 16.28
C ALA A 33 -1.52 -6.50 15.52
N THR A 34 -1.53 -6.57 14.19
CA THR A 34 -2.49 -5.83 13.36
C THR A 34 -3.93 -6.26 13.69
N HIS A 35 -4.22 -7.55 13.72
CA HIS A 35 -5.55 -8.07 14.07
C HIS A 35 -5.95 -7.64 15.49
N PHE A 36 -5.02 -7.71 16.44
CA PHE A 36 -5.26 -7.24 17.81
C PHE A 36 -5.68 -5.75 17.86
N TYR A 37 -4.94 -4.86 17.18
CA TYR A 37 -5.25 -3.44 17.17
C TYR A 37 -6.48 -3.09 16.33
N VAL A 38 -6.79 -3.84 15.28
CA VAL A 38 -8.04 -3.68 14.51
C VAL A 38 -9.25 -4.00 15.38
N GLU A 39 -9.19 -5.08 16.17
CA GLU A 39 -10.25 -5.40 17.13
C GLU A 39 -10.40 -4.31 18.19
N CYS A 40 -9.28 -3.81 18.74
CA CYS A 40 -9.32 -2.71 19.69
C CYS A 40 -9.97 -1.45 19.09
N ALA A 41 -9.64 -1.11 17.83
CA ALA A 41 -10.22 0.04 17.14
C ALA A 41 -11.73 -0.10 16.95
N LEU A 42 -12.20 -1.27 16.49
CA LEU A 42 -13.63 -1.56 16.32
C LEU A 42 -14.39 -1.44 17.64
N GLU A 43 -13.88 -2.05 18.72
CA GLU A 43 -14.52 -2.01 20.03
C GLU A 43 -14.45 -0.62 20.69
N ALA A 44 -13.42 0.16 20.40
CA ALA A 44 -13.30 1.54 20.86
C ALA A 44 -14.21 2.51 20.10
N GLY A 45 -14.68 2.14 18.90
CA GLY A 45 -15.46 3.00 18.01
C GLY A 45 -14.58 3.89 17.13
N CYS A 46 -13.37 3.45 16.80
CA CYS A 46 -12.42 4.20 15.96
C CYS A 46 -12.46 3.74 14.51
N ALA A 47 -12.35 4.69 13.57
CA ALA A 47 -12.01 4.39 12.20
C ALA A 47 -10.58 3.82 12.09
N PHE A 48 -10.26 3.17 10.98
CA PHE A 48 -8.97 2.51 10.81
C PHE A 48 -8.31 2.86 9.47
N VAL A 49 -7.02 3.20 9.50
CA VAL A 49 -6.20 3.41 8.29
C VAL A 49 -5.04 2.41 8.33
N ASN A 50 -5.03 1.48 7.39
CA ASN A 50 -4.04 0.41 7.35
C ASN A 50 -2.93 0.68 6.33
N ASN A 51 -1.78 1.12 6.83
CA ASN A 51 -0.63 1.49 5.98
C ASN A 51 0.27 0.30 5.62
N ILE A 52 0.03 -0.90 6.18
CA ILE A 52 0.91 -2.06 5.99
C ILE A 52 0.23 -3.17 5.18
N PRO A 53 1.00 -4.10 4.57
CA PRO A 53 0.46 -5.18 3.76
C PRO A 53 -0.04 -6.37 4.59
N VAL A 54 -0.86 -6.10 5.61
CA VAL A 54 -1.73 -7.08 6.27
C VAL A 54 -3.15 -6.77 5.83
N PHE A 55 -3.81 -7.72 5.19
CA PHE A 55 -5.07 -7.46 4.50
C PHE A 55 -6.23 -7.39 5.49
N ILE A 56 -6.75 -6.18 5.68
CA ILE A 56 -7.88 -5.86 6.54
C ILE A 56 -9.01 -5.24 5.71
N ALA A 57 -8.79 -4.11 5.06
CA ALA A 57 -9.81 -3.45 4.25
C ALA A 57 -10.21 -4.29 3.02
N SER A 58 -9.29 -5.09 2.48
CA SER A 58 -9.54 -5.99 1.36
C SER A 58 -10.05 -7.38 1.77
N ASP A 59 -10.05 -7.70 3.05
CA ASP A 59 -10.64 -8.94 3.58
C ASP A 59 -12.16 -8.75 3.82
N PRO A 60 -13.02 -9.60 3.22
CA PRO A 60 -14.48 -9.43 3.31
C PRO A 60 -15.04 -9.53 4.73
N GLU A 61 -14.42 -10.33 5.61
CA GLU A 61 -14.89 -10.50 6.99
C GLU A 61 -14.63 -9.23 7.80
N TRP A 62 -13.43 -8.65 7.67
CA TRP A 62 -13.10 -7.39 8.33
C TRP A 62 -13.88 -6.22 7.73
N ALA A 63 -13.98 -6.13 6.41
CA ALA A 63 -14.79 -5.13 5.72
C ALA A 63 -16.23 -5.10 6.26
N LYS A 64 -16.84 -6.28 6.43
CA LYS A 64 -18.18 -6.41 6.97
C LYS A 64 -18.31 -5.98 8.43
N LYS A 65 -17.30 -6.24 9.28
CA LYS A 65 -17.28 -5.77 10.66
C LYS A 65 -17.28 -4.24 10.73
N PHE A 66 -16.46 -3.56 9.91
CA PHE A 66 -16.43 -2.10 9.82
C PHE A 66 -17.75 -1.52 9.29
N GLU A 67 -18.34 -2.13 8.27
CA GLU A 67 -19.65 -1.75 7.75
C GLU A 67 -20.73 -1.84 8.81
N ASN A 68 -20.81 -2.98 9.53
CA ASN A 68 -21.78 -3.19 10.59
C ASN A 68 -21.60 -2.24 11.78
N ALA A 69 -20.37 -1.83 12.07
CA ALA A 69 -20.06 -0.86 13.12
C ALA A 69 -20.28 0.59 12.68
N GLY A 70 -20.56 0.84 11.40
CA GLY A 70 -20.67 2.21 10.85
C GLY A 70 -19.36 2.99 10.88
N LEU A 71 -18.21 2.30 10.93
CA LEU A 71 -16.89 2.91 11.02
C LEU A 71 -16.15 2.83 9.68
N PRO A 72 -15.53 3.90 9.19
CA PRO A 72 -14.76 3.86 7.95
C PRO A 72 -13.43 3.14 8.12
N ILE A 73 -13.02 2.44 7.05
CA ILE A 73 -11.68 1.86 6.94
C ILE A 73 -11.07 2.18 5.58
N ILE A 74 -9.77 2.49 5.57
CA ILE A 74 -8.92 2.66 4.38
C ILE A 74 -7.75 1.68 4.46
N GLY A 75 -7.46 0.95 3.40
CA GLY A 75 -6.37 -0.03 3.30
C GLY A 75 -6.35 -0.72 1.94
N ASP A 76 -5.38 -1.54 1.70
CA ASP A 76 -4.22 -1.96 2.50
C ASP A 76 -2.90 -1.62 1.78
N ASP A 77 -1.81 -1.51 2.52
CA ASP A 77 -0.46 -1.20 2.01
C ASP A 77 -0.35 0.16 1.30
N ILE A 78 -0.05 1.19 2.09
CA ILE A 78 -0.02 2.58 1.60
C ILE A 78 0.98 2.78 0.44
N LYS A 79 0.59 3.58 -0.54
CA LYS A 79 1.46 4.11 -1.60
C LYS A 79 2.28 5.29 -1.06
N ALA A 80 3.31 5.68 -1.81
CA ALA A 80 3.98 6.96 -1.61
C ALA A 80 3.33 8.04 -2.50
N GLN A 81 3.53 9.31 -2.19
CA GLN A 81 3.03 10.43 -3.00
C GLN A 81 3.60 10.39 -4.43
N ALA A 82 4.91 10.24 -4.55
CA ALA A 82 5.61 10.07 -5.83
C ALA A 82 6.67 8.98 -5.66
N GLY A 83 6.25 7.73 -5.70
CA GLY A 83 7.10 6.57 -5.49
C GLY A 83 7.17 5.64 -6.70
N ALA A 84 8.03 4.64 -6.59
CA ALA A 84 8.26 3.67 -7.67
C ALA A 84 6.98 3.00 -8.18
N THR A 85 6.05 2.65 -7.28
CA THR A 85 4.77 2.02 -7.66
C THR A 85 3.92 2.97 -8.50
N ILE A 86 3.79 4.23 -8.10
CA ILE A 86 2.99 5.23 -8.84
C ILE A 86 3.59 5.47 -10.22
N ILE A 87 4.90 5.72 -10.29
CA ILE A 87 5.58 5.98 -11.57
C ILE A 87 5.47 4.76 -12.49
N HIS A 88 5.65 3.55 -11.97
CA HIS A 88 5.51 2.32 -12.74
C HIS A 88 4.10 2.17 -13.32
N ARG A 89 3.06 2.38 -12.49
CA ARG A 89 1.66 2.35 -12.94
C ARG A 89 1.37 3.38 -14.04
N VAL A 90 1.80 4.62 -13.85
CA VAL A 90 1.59 5.72 -14.82
C VAL A 90 2.28 5.41 -16.15
N LEU A 91 3.51 4.90 -16.13
CA LEU A 91 4.24 4.53 -17.36
C LEU A 91 3.59 3.37 -18.09
N VAL A 92 3.19 2.32 -17.37
CA VAL A 92 2.50 1.16 -17.96
C VAL A 92 1.15 1.58 -18.57
N ASP A 93 0.37 2.41 -17.87
CA ASP A 93 -0.90 2.93 -18.37
C ASP A 93 -0.70 3.85 -19.59
N LEU A 94 0.33 4.72 -19.57
CA LEU A 94 0.70 5.55 -20.70
C LEU A 94 1.00 4.68 -21.94
N PHE A 95 1.82 3.65 -21.80
CA PHE A 95 2.16 2.78 -22.92
C PHE A 95 0.93 2.02 -23.44
N LYS A 96 0.06 1.54 -22.55
CA LYS A 96 -1.23 0.96 -22.93
C LYS A 96 -2.09 1.95 -23.74
N LYS A 97 -2.25 3.19 -23.24
CA LYS A 97 -3.03 4.25 -23.92
C LYS A 97 -2.41 4.66 -25.27
N ARG A 98 -1.11 4.45 -25.45
CA ARG A 98 -0.38 4.71 -26.70
C ARG A 98 -0.30 3.50 -27.65
N GLY A 99 -0.92 2.37 -27.31
CA GLY A 99 -0.92 1.15 -28.12
C GLY A 99 0.40 0.40 -28.16
N VAL A 100 1.30 0.65 -27.20
CA VAL A 100 2.55 -0.10 -27.06
C VAL A 100 2.25 -1.48 -26.49
N LYS A 101 2.75 -2.52 -27.12
CA LYS A 101 2.67 -3.89 -26.62
C LYS A 101 3.79 -4.12 -25.61
N LEU A 102 3.44 -4.23 -24.34
CA LEU A 102 4.39 -4.49 -23.28
C LEU A 102 4.69 -5.99 -23.19
N ASP A 103 5.97 -6.34 -23.12
CA ASP A 103 6.44 -7.71 -23.05
C ASP A 103 6.87 -8.09 -21.64
N ARG A 104 7.66 -7.25 -20.96
CA ARG A 104 8.16 -7.51 -19.61
C ARG A 104 8.59 -6.24 -18.88
N THR A 105 8.64 -6.34 -17.56
CA THR A 105 9.06 -5.23 -16.71
C THR A 105 9.67 -5.71 -15.40
N TYR A 106 10.60 -4.93 -14.87
CA TYR A 106 11.05 -5.10 -13.49
C TYR A 106 11.16 -3.77 -12.75
N GLN A 107 11.09 -3.88 -11.42
CA GLN A 107 11.34 -2.82 -10.48
C GLN A 107 12.20 -3.35 -9.34
N LEU A 108 13.44 -2.90 -9.25
CA LEU A 108 14.40 -3.24 -8.21
C LEU A 108 14.53 -2.05 -7.27
N ASN A 109 14.43 -2.29 -5.96
CA ASN A 109 14.49 -1.23 -4.97
C ASN A 109 15.58 -1.51 -3.94
N THR A 110 16.39 -0.51 -3.62
CA THR A 110 17.32 -0.54 -2.50
C THR A 110 17.01 0.58 -1.52
N GLY A 111 17.29 0.37 -0.25
CA GLY A 111 17.07 1.37 0.80
C GLY A 111 17.76 0.96 2.08
N GLY A 112 17.87 1.87 3.04
CA GLY A 112 18.60 1.64 4.30
C GLY A 112 17.76 1.89 5.56
N ASN A 113 16.44 2.06 5.43
CA ASN A 113 15.56 2.20 6.58
C ASN A 113 15.14 0.84 7.18
N THR A 114 14.44 0.87 8.29
CA THR A 114 14.01 -0.33 9.03
C THR A 114 13.05 -1.22 8.22
N ASP A 115 12.27 -0.66 7.29
CA ASP A 115 11.39 -1.44 6.41
C ASP A 115 12.23 -2.35 5.49
N PHE A 116 13.30 -1.83 4.89
CA PHE A 116 14.23 -2.63 4.09
C PHE A 116 14.97 -3.68 4.91
N LEU A 117 15.39 -3.34 6.13
CA LEU A 117 16.01 -4.30 7.04
C LEU A 117 15.06 -5.45 7.38
N ASN A 118 13.79 -5.16 7.69
CA ASN A 118 12.78 -6.16 7.98
C ASN A 118 12.47 -7.06 6.77
N MET A 119 12.64 -6.56 5.55
CA MET A 119 12.42 -7.31 4.32
C MET A 119 13.52 -8.33 3.99
N LEU A 120 14.65 -8.32 4.69
CA LEU A 120 15.64 -9.43 4.61
C LEU A 120 15.08 -10.73 5.17
N ASN A 121 14.04 -10.68 5.99
CA ASN A 121 13.35 -11.86 6.47
C ASN A 121 12.31 -12.33 5.45
N HIS A 122 12.67 -13.32 4.64
CA HIS A 122 11.85 -13.83 3.52
C HIS A 122 10.46 -14.33 3.92
N HIS A 123 10.25 -14.76 5.16
CA HIS A 123 8.92 -15.17 5.66
C HIS A 123 7.91 -14.04 5.75
N ARG A 124 8.34 -12.78 5.71
CA ARG A 124 7.49 -11.57 5.81
C ARG A 124 7.17 -10.93 4.46
N LEU A 125 7.67 -11.49 3.35
CA LEU A 125 7.64 -10.83 2.04
C LEU A 125 6.45 -11.20 1.15
N ALA A 126 5.74 -12.29 1.42
CA ALA A 126 4.73 -12.84 0.50
C ALA A 126 3.64 -11.81 0.17
N SER A 127 2.95 -11.26 1.17
CA SER A 127 1.88 -10.27 1.00
C SER A 127 2.37 -8.98 0.37
N LYS A 128 3.57 -8.51 0.73
CA LYS A 128 4.13 -7.28 0.17
C LYS A 128 4.50 -7.42 -1.31
N LYS A 129 4.99 -8.59 -1.73
CA LYS A 129 5.29 -8.89 -3.14
C LYS A 129 4.00 -8.96 -3.96
N GLU A 130 2.98 -9.63 -3.44
CA GLU A 130 1.65 -9.70 -4.04
C GLU A 130 1.06 -8.30 -4.24
N SER A 131 0.94 -7.52 -3.19
CA SER A 131 0.41 -6.16 -3.20
C SER A 131 1.06 -5.26 -4.26
N LYS A 132 2.40 -5.24 -4.31
CA LYS A 132 3.13 -4.41 -5.29
C LYS A 132 2.96 -4.89 -6.73
N THR A 133 2.96 -6.20 -6.95
CA THR A 133 2.79 -6.80 -8.27
C THR A 133 1.39 -6.51 -8.80
N GLU A 134 0.36 -6.70 -7.98
CA GLU A 134 -1.04 -6.40 -8.34
C GLU A 134 -1.25 -4.91 -8.64
N ALA A 135 -0.62 -4.02 -7.89
CA ALA A 135 -0.71 -2.59 -8.17
C ALA A 135 -0.24 -2.22 -9.60
N VAL A 136 0.77 -2.89 -10.13
CA VAL A 136 1.25 -2.69 -11.52
C VAL A 136 0.37 -3.47 -12.51
N GLN A 137 0.06 -4.74 -12.22
CA GLN A 137 -0.75 -5.60 -13.10
C GLN A 137 -2.15 -5.03 -13.38
N SER A 138 -2.73 -4.32 -12.42
CA SER A 138 -4.09 -3.78 -12.52
C SER A 138 -4.29 -2.75 -13.63
N VAL A 139 -3.22 -2.09 -14.08
CA VAL A 139 -3.28 -1.07 -15.14
C VAL A 139 -2.80 -1.57 -16.50
N THR A 140 -2.38 -2.84 -16.63
CA THR A 140 -1.95 -3.43 -17.89
C THR A 140 -3.12 -3.74 -18.82
N ALA A 141 -2.88 -3.76 -20.14
CA ALA A 141 -3.88 -4.21 -21.12
C ALA A 141 -4.12 -5.73 -21.05
N GLN A 142 -3.02 -6.47 -20.84
CA GLN A 142 -3.01 -7.91 -20.58
C GLN A 142 -2.06 -8.16 -19.41
N ARG A 143 -2.44 -9.07 -18.52
CA ARG A 143 -1.58 -9.42 -17.39
C ARG A 143 -0.27 -10.03 -17.91
N PHE A 144 0.85 -9.59 -17.34
CA PHE A 144 2.15 -10.22 -17.59
C PHE A 144 2.15 -11.67 -17.08
N ALA A 145 2.80 -12.57 -17.80
CA ALA A 145 3.18 -13.86 -17.24
C ALA A 145 4.11 -13.66 -16.04
N LYS A 146 4.08 -14.58 -15.09
CA LYS A 146 4.79 -14.45 -13.81
C LYS A 146 6.30 -14.20 -13.96
N GLU A 147 6.90 -14.78 -14.98
CA GLU A 147 8.31 -14.64 -15.34
C GLU A 147 8.65 -13.30 -16.00
N ASN A 148 7.63 -12.58 -16.49
CA ASN A 148 7.79 -11.32 -17.22
C ASN A 148 7.57 -10.08 -16.35
N ILE A 149 7.26 -10.26 -15.07
CA ILE A 149 7.13 -9.17 -14.11
C ILE A 149 7.88 -9.46 -12.83
N HIS A 150 8.75 -8.53 -12.44
CA HIS A 150 9.42 -8.59 -11.15
C HIS A 150 9.31 -7.25 -10.43
N VAL A 151 8.58 -7.23 -9.31
CA VAL A 151 8.43 -6.03 -8.47
C VAL A 151 8.74 -6.41 -7.02
N GLY A 152 9.74 -5.80 -6.46
CA GLY A 152 10.08 -6.12 -5.07
C GLY A 152 11.20 -5.29 -4.49
N PRO A 153 11.43 -5.45 -3.17
CA PRO A 153 12.69 -5.05 -2.57
C PRO A 153 13.79 -5.93 -3.16
N SER A 154 14.94 -5.35 -3.40
CA SER A 154 16.08 -6.06 -3.93
C SER A 154 17.16 -6.22 -2.87
N ASP A 155 17.48 -5.15 -2.11
CA ASP A 155 18.52 -5.22 -1.11
C ASP A 155 18.44 -4.12 -0.05
N TYR A 156 19.12 -4.36 1.08
CA TYR A 156 19.27 -3.44 2.19
C TYR A 156 20.68 -2.85 2.19
N VAL A 157 20.78 -1.54 2.09
CA VAL A 157 22.04 -0.77 2.07
C VAL A 157 22.03 0.22 3.24
N PRO A 158 22.63 -0.11 4.40
CA PRO A 158 22.49 0.68 5.66
C PRO A 158 22.81 2.17 5.52
N TRP A 159 23.81 2.51 4.75
CA TRP A 159 24.25 3.90 4.57
C TRP A 159 23.29 4.75 3.71
N GLN A 160 22.36 4.14 2.98
CA GLN A 160 21.29 4.87 2.29
C GLN A 160 20.29 5.49 3.28
N LYS A 161 20.21 4.99 4.52
CA LYS A 161 19.26 5.47 5.54
C LYS A 161 17.84 5.43 4.97
N ASP A 162 17.13 6.57 5.01
CA ASP A 162 15.76 6.66 4.49
C ASP A 162 15.68 6.87 2.97
N ASN A 163 16.80 7.13 2.31
CA ASN A 163 16.85 7.28 0.87
C ASN A 163 16.61 5.93 0.17
N LYS A 164 15.56 5.88 -0.61
CA LYS A 164 15.17 4.74 -1.42
C LYS A 164 15.49 4.98 -2.88
N VAL A 165 16.20 4.04 -3.47
CA VAL A 165 16.53 4.06 -4.90
C VAL A 165 15.79 2.94 -5.61
N CYS A 166 15.11 3.30 -6.68
CA CYS A 166 14.43 2.35 -7.57
C CYS A 166 15.12 2.35 -8.93
N PHE A 167 15.41 1.16 -9.44
CA PHE A 167 15.77 0.93 -10.83
C PHE A 167 14.62 0.21 -11.51
N MET A 168 14.09 0.79 -12.57
CA MET A 168 12.95 0.26 -13.31
C MET A 168 13.31 0.10 -14.77
N ARG A 169 12.86 -1.01 -15.36
CA ARG A 169 12.94 -1.24 -16.80
C ARG A 169 11.61 -1.76 -17.31
N ILE A 170 11.17 -1.21 -18.43
CA ILE A 170 9.96 -1.62 -19.14
C ILE A 170 10.37 -1.93 -20.57
N GLU A 171 10.07 -3.12 -21.06
CA GLU A 171 10.33 -3.56 -22.42
C GLU A 171 9.03 -3.84 -23.16
N GLY A 172 9.00 -3.49 -24.43
CA GLY A 172 7.83 -3.67 -25.25
C GLY A 172 8.12 -3.47 -26.74
N ARG A 173 7.07 -3.42 -27.51
CA ARG A 173 7.12 -3.28 -28.96
C ARG A 173 6.22 -2.16 -29.45
N LEU A 174 6.76 -1.32 -30.31
CA LEU A 174 6.06 -0.26 -31.02
C LEU A 174 5.41 -0.81 -32.30
N PHE A 175 4.88 0.10 -33.12
CA PHE A 175 4.36 -0.24 -34.44
C PHE A 175 5.38 -1.03 -35.27
N GLY A 176 4.91 -2.07 -35.96
CA GLY A 176 5.78 -2.96 -36.75
C GLY A 176 6.66 -3.88 -35.90
N ASP A 177 6.28 -4.14 -34.65
CA ASP A 177 7.03 -4.96 -33.68
C ASP A 177 8.46 -4.47 -33.39
N VAL A 178 8.71 -3.17 -33.62
CA VAL A 178 10.01 -2.55 -33.33
C VAL A 178 10.25 -2.55 -31.82
N PRO A 179 11.37 -3.12 -31.32
CA PRO A 179 11.66 -3.17 -29.90
C PRO A 179 11.79 -1.78 -29.27
N MET A 180 11.30 -1.64 -28.07
CA MET A 180 11.44 -0.46 -27.22
C MET A 180 11.82 -0.90 -25.81
N ASN A 181 12.71 -0.18 -25.17
CA ASN A 181 12.92 -0.26 -23.74
C ASN A 181 12.99 1.14 -23.12
N LEU A 182 12.53 1.23 -21.86
CA LEU A 182 12.65 2.41 -21.04
C LEU A 182 13.37 2.01 -19.76
N GLU A 183 14.38 2.76 -19.38
CA GLU A 183 15.06 2.64 -18.09
C GLU A 183 14.86 3.93 -17.30
N LEU A 184 14.57 3.77 -15.99
CA LEU A 184 14.36 4.87 -15.08
C LEU A 184 15.06 4.58 -13.77
N ARG A 185 15.74 5.59 -13.22
CA ARG A 185 16.23 5.60 -11.86
C ARG A 185 15.51 6.68 -11.07
N LEU A 186 14.86 6.29 -9.97
CA LEU A 186 14.21 7.19 -9.02
C LEU A 186 14.94 7.14 -7.68
N SER A 187 15.16 8.29 -7.06
CA SER A 187 15.69 8.41 -5.70
C SER A 187 14.79 9.34 -4.90
N VAL A 188 14.29 8.87 -3.76
CA VAL A 188 13.36 9.61 -2.90
C VAL A 188 13.63 9.31 -1.42
N GLU A 189 13.30 10.24 -0.54
CA GLU A 189 13.18 9.95 0.89
C GLU A 189 11.85 9.21 1.14
N ASP A 190 11.92 7.97 1.65
CA ASP A 190 10.78 7.04 1.69
C ASP A 190 9.74 7.46 2.73
N SER A 191 10.18 7.79 3.95
CA SER A 191 9.27 8.06 5.06
C SER A 191 8.41 9.32 4.86
N PRO A 192 8.96 10.51 4.53
CA PRO A 192 8.12 11.69 4.29
C PRO A 192 7.21 11.52 3.08
N ASN A 193 7.66 10.77 2.06
CA ASN A 193 6.89 10.52 0.85
C ASN A 193 5.62 9.66 1.13
N SER A 194 5.68 8.72 2.06
CA SER A 194 4.51 7.94 2.49
C SER A 194 3.70 8.65 3.58
N ALA A 195 4.34 9.44 4.44
CA ALA A 195 3.66 10.19 5.49
C ALA A 195 2.63 11.19 4.94
N ALA A 196 2.95 11.87 3.83
CA ALA A 196 2.02 12.78 3.17
C ALA A 196 0.72 12.06 2.76
N VAL A 197 0.84 10.87 2.17
CA VAL A 197 -0.32 10.06 1.76
C VAL A 197 -1.10 9.54 2.97
N ALA A 198 -0.40 9.14 4.05
CA ALA A 198 -1.05 8.72 5.28
C ALA A 198 -1.90 9.84 5.91
N ILE A 199 -1.41 11.08 5.89
CA ILE A 199 -2.16 12.24 6.38
C ILE A 199 -3.44 12.43 5.57
N ASP A 200 -3.39 12.35 4.24
CA ASP A 200 -4.57 12.49 3.39
C ASP A 200 -5.56 11.32 3.57
N ALA A 201 -5.08 10.09 3.74
CA ALA A 201 -5.94 8.95 4.07
C ALA A 201 -6.67 9.16 5.41
N ILE A 202 -5.96 9.64 6.45
CA ILE A 202 -6.55 9.97 7.75
C ILE A 202 -7.61 11.07 7.59
N ARG A 203 -7.35 12.12 6.79
CA ARG A 203 -8.32 13.19 6.51
C ARG A 203 -9.57 12.65 5.81
N CYS A 204 -9.42 11.74 4.86
CA CYS A 204 -10.57 11.09 4.20
C CYS A 204 -11.37 10.24 5.19
N ALA A 205 -10.71 9.48 6.07
CA ALA A 205 -11.38 8.72 7.12
C ALA A 205 -12.15 9.63 8.10
N LYS A 206 -11.55 10.77 8.50
CA LYS A 206 -12.23 11.76 9.34
C LYS A 206 -13.46 12.36 8.65
N LEU A 207 -13.33 12.73 7.38
CA LEU A 207 -14.44 13.27 6.61
C LEU A 207 -15.59 12.26 6.48
N ALA A 208 -15.28 10.97 6.33
CA ALA A 208 -16.27 9.90 6.29
C ALA A 208 -16.97 9.75 7.64
N LEU A 209 -16.23 9.77 8.77
CA LEU A 209 -16.79 9.77 10.12
C LEU A 209 -17.78 10.93 10.32
N ASP A 210 -17.37 12.14 9.97
CA ASP A 210 -18.19 13.35 10.13
C ASP A 210 -19.47 13.32 9.28
N ARG A 211 -19.47 12.52 8.22
CA ARG A 211 -20.62 12.30 7.33
C ARG A 211 -21.43 11.05 7.65
N GLY A 212 -21.04 10.28 8.68
CA GLY A 212 -21.69 9.01 9.04
C GLY A 212 -21.54 7.93 7.98
N ILE A 213 -20.44 7.95 7.21
CA ILE A 213 -20.13 6.94 6.20
C ILE A 213 -19.22 5.89 6.81
N GLY A 214 -19.70 4.63 6.89
CA GLY A 214 -18.96 3.48 7.42
C GLY A 214 -18.60 2.47 6.34
N GLY A 215 -17.79 1.47 6.73
CA GLY A 215 -17.28 0.43 5.83
C GLY A 215 -16.02 0.86 5.08
N VAL A 216 -15.68 0.09 4.04
CA VAL A 216 -14.50 0.36 3.21
C VAL A 216 -14.71 1.59 2.34
N LEU A 217 -13.82 2.56 2.45
CA LEU A 217 -13.78 3.71 1.55
C LEU A 217 -13.04 3.31 0.27
N HIS A 218 -13.77 2.89 -0.75
CA HIS A 218 -13.21 2.25 -1.95
C HIS A 218 -12.32 3.17 -2.77
N GLU A 219 -12.75 4.40 -3.06
CA GLU A 219 -12.01 5.38 -3.83
C GLU A 219 -10.73 5.81 -3.09
N PRO A 220 -10.77 6.26 -1.82
CA PRO A 220 -9.57 6.54 -1.05
C PRO A 220 -8.63 5.34 -0.94
N SER A 221 -9.16 4.13 -0.69
CA SER A 221 -8.34 2.93 -0.63
C SER A 221 -7.64 2.64 -1.96
N SER A 222 -8.35 2.78 -3.08
CA SER A 222 -7.77 2.58 -4.40
C SER A 222 -6.71 3.63 -4.75
N TYR A 223 -6.94 4.90 -4.37
CA TYR A 223 -6.00 5.97 -4.65
C TYR A 223 -4.75 5.88 -3.76
N TYR A 224 -4.93 5.69 -2.46
CA TYR A 224 -3.84 5.75 -1.48
C TYR A 224 -3.16 4.42 -1.21
N CYS A 225 -3.77 3.26 -1.49
CA CYS A 225 -3.25 1.94 -1.12
C CYS A 225 -2.91 1.08 -2.34
N LYS A 226 -1.97 0.13 -2.16
CA LYS A 226 -1.52 -0.79 -3.21
C LYS A 226 -2.43 -2.00 -3.36
N HIS A 227 -3.11 -2.40 -2.27
CA HIS A 227 -3.99 -3.55 -2.23
C HIS A 227 -5.39 -3.17 -1.68
N PRO A 228 -6.17 -2.35 -2.39
CA PRO A 228 -7.55 -2.05 -2.03
C PRO A 228 -8.49 -3.19 -2.44
N THR A 229 -9.70 -3.21 -1.89
CA THR A 229 -10.77 -4.14 -2.30
C THR A 229 -11.08 -4.04 -3.81
N TYR A 230 -11.11 -2.83 -4.35
CA TYR A 230 -11.28 -2.54 -5.78
C TYR A 230 -10.15 -1.68 -6.29
N GLN A 231 -9.47 -2.13 -7.36
CA GLN A 231 -8.40 -1.39 -8.02
C GLN A 231 -8.98 -0.53 -9.14
N PHE A 232 -9.24 0.73 -8.87
CA PHE A 232 -9.58 1.71 -9.91
C PHE A 232 -8.32 2.23 -10.61
N SER A 233 -8.48 2.78 -11.82
CA SER A 233 -7.45 3.64 -12.39
C SER A 233 -7.29 4.89 -11.54
N ASP A 234 -6.10 5.50 -11.54
CA ASP A 234 -5.84 6.67 -10.70
C ASP A 234 -6.78 7.84 -11.06
N ASP A 235 -7.15 8.00 -12.34
CA ASP A 235 -8.14 8.99 -12.83
C ASP A 235 -9.56 8.79 -12.26
N LYS A 236 -9.93 7.54 -11.91
CA LYS A 236 -11.26 7.24 -11.34
C LYS A 236 -11.26 7.29 -9.82
N ALA A 237 -10.12 7.05 -9.22
CA ALA A 237 -9.98 7.04 -7.76
C ALA A 237 -9.80 8.45 -7.20
N TYR A 238 -9.24 9.38 -8.01
CA TYR A 238 -9.10 10.80 -7.70
C TYR A 238 -10.44 11.52 -7.82
#